data_f988331cd129591e7d2175e9a71994aa
#
_entry.id   f988331cd129591e7d2175e9a71994aa
#
_cell.length_a   1.000
_cell.length_b   1.000
_cell.length_c   1.000
_cell.angle_alpha   90.00
_cell.angle_beta   90.00
_cell.angle_gamma   90.00
#
_symmetry.space_group_name_H-M   'P 1'
#
loop_
_entity.id
_entity.type
_entity.pdbx_description
1 polymer ?
#
loop_
_entity_poly.entity_id
_entity_poly.type
_entity_poly.pdbx_seq_one_letter_code
_entity_poly.pdbx_strand_id
1 'polypeptide(L)'
;MKSQIGQDHETEIGNEGYSLNPDFGFKLYPSDASNSYELVESQKNRKLDKILILSQLPSPTAPIPPAPPPKPIPTPQPSPTPPLEETPSPPPESPQRPEIPGTVTIKRFEFEGNTAFSDEQLSKETAEFLNRPITFAELLQVENNITNLYIKEGYINSGAVIPAEQTLSPEGAVVKVRIVEGGVEDIRVTGTRRLKPGYVRSRIALATSKPLNREKLLEALQLLQLDPLIANISAELSTGSRPDQSLLEVRVVEADSFRVDIFADNAGDPSVGTFRRGVSLSEGNLLGFGDRFSFEFINSEGSNAFDVGYTFPINPRNGTIGFATGRTAVGVVEPPFDRIDITGDYYYFDLNLRQPIIQNPSQELAL
;
A
#
# COMPACT_ATOMS: atom_id res chain seq x y z
N MET A 1 65.45 -42.17 -9.45
CA MET A 1 65.03 -42.38 -8.06
C MET A 1 64.23 -41.18 -7.61
N LYS A 2 62.93 -41.38 -7.38
CA LYS A 2 61.93 -40.62 -6.56
C LYS A 2 62.00 -39.09 -6.64
N SER A 3 61.02 -38.40 -7.32
CA SER A 3 59.61 -38.25 -6.93
C SER A 3 59.38 -37.29 -5.77
N GLN A 4 58.70 -36.18 -6.05
CA GLN A 4 57.53 -35.63 -5.37
C GLN A 4 57.27 -34.20 -5.92
N ILE A 5 56.27 -34.01 -6.78
CA ILE A 5 54.89 -33.63 -6.45
C ILE A 5 54.84 -32.39 -5.53
N GLY A 6 54.63 -31.24 -6.13
CA GLY A 6 54.16 -30.00 -5.49
C GLY A 6 52.84 -29.60 -6.11
N GLN A 7 51.85 -29.46 -5.29
CA GLN A 7 50.45 -29.26 -5.56
C GLN A 7 50.16 -27.93 -6.28
N ASP A 8 49.35 -28.06 -7.31
CA ASP A 8 48.63 -26.97 -7.96
C ASP A 8 47.74 -26.28 -6.98
N HIS A 9 47.95 -24.99 -6.75
CA HIS A 9 46.96 -24.10 -6.19
C HIS A 9 46.18 -23.50 -7.36
N GLU A 10 45.10 -24.14 -7.73
CA GLU A 10 44.00 -23.49 -8.45
C GLU A 10 43.45 -22.37 -7.59
N THR A 11 43.75 -21.14 -7.95
CA THR A 11 43.06 -19.98 -7.42
C THR A 11 41.72 -19.90 -8.11
N GLU A 12 40.65 -20.37 -7.46
CA GLU A 12 39.28 -20.05 -7.80
C GLU A 12 39.13 -18.52 -7.87
N ILE A 13 39.04 -18.01 -9.10
CA ILE A 13 38.59 -16.65 -9.35
C ILE A 13 37.11 -16.65 -9.02
N GLY A 14 36.77 -16.19 -7.82
CA GLY A 14 35.44 -15.94 -7.38
C GLY A 14 34.75 -14.99 -8.37
N ASN A 15 33.67 -15.48 -8.95
CA ASN A 15 32.79 -14.74 -9.82
C ASN A 15 32.00 -13.72 -8.97
N GLU A 16 32.63 -12.60 -8.62
CA GLU A 16 31.93 -11.50 -7.94
C GLU A 16 31.03 -10.82 -8.95
N GLY A 17 29.77 -11.25 -8.94
CA GLY A 17 28.71 -10.65 -9.70
C GLY A 17 28.50 -9.19 -9.28
N TYR A 18 28.69 -8.28 -10.21
CA TYR A 18 28.37 -6.87 -10.05
C TYR A 18 26.86 -6.74 -9.85
N SER A 19 26.43 -6.42 -8.63
CA SER A 19 25.05 -6.08 -8.34
C SER A 19 24.81 -4.63 -8.79
N LEU A 20 24.02 -4.47 -9.81
CA LEU A 20 23.45 -3.17 -10.18
C LEU A 20 22.46 -2.77 -9.08
N ASN A 21 22.64 -1.59 -8.51
CA ASN A 21 21.61 -1.02 -7.64
C ASN A 21 20.41 -0.63 -8.52
N PRO A 22 19.26 -1.30 -8.40
CA PRO A 22 18.13 -1.06 -9.27
C PRO A 22 17.54 0.34 -9.15
N ASP A 23 17.93 1.10 -8.09
CA ASP A 23 17.35 2.41 -7.84
C ASP A 23 18.06 3.58 -8.55
N PHE A 24 19.29 3.39 -9.06
CA PHE A 24 20.04 4.51 -9.60
C PHE A 24 20.66 4.32 -10.98
N GLY A 25 20.66 3.12 -11.57
CA GLY A 25 21.28 2.89 -12.89
C GLY A 25 22.79 3.14 -12.97
N PHE A 26 23.45 3.47 -11.87
CA PHE A 26 24.89 3.73 -11.80
C PHE A 26 25.65 2.52 -11.25
N LYS A 27 26.80 2.22 -11.84
CA LYS A 27 27.76 1.26 -11.27
C LYS A 27 28.32 1.85 -10.00
N LEU A 28 27.89 1.36 -8.83
CA LEU A 28 28.60 1.59 -7.59
C LEU A 28 29.85 0.70 -7.60
N TYR A 29 31.02 1.29 -7.56
CA TYR A 29 32.24 0.56 -7.30
C TYR A 29 32.20 0.03 -5.87
N PRO A 30 32.63 -1.20 -5.58
CA PRO A 30 32.58 -1.75 -4.23
C PRO A 30 33.56 -0.99 -3.33
N SER A 31 33.03 -0.10 -2.49
CA SER A 31 33.70 0.29 -1.26
C SER A 31 33.26 -0.70 -0.19
N ASP A 32 34.18 -1.41 0.43
CA ASP A 32 34.00 -2.41 1.49
C ASP A 32 32.58 -2.91 1.74
N ALA A 33 32.25 -4.03 1.13
CA ALA A 33 30.89 -4.54 0.96
C ALA A 33 30.13 -4.89 2.26
N SER A 34 30.77 -4.86 3.42
CA SER A 34 30.16 -5.24 4.69
C SER A 34 29.30 -4.14 5.33
N ASN A 35 29.63 -2.86 5.13
CA ASN A 35 28.91 -1.77 5.79
C ASN A 35 27.72 -1.20 4.99
N SER A 36 27.70 -1.32 3.65
CA SER A 36 26.60 -0.83 2.84
C SER A 36 25.40 -1.78 2.85
N TYR A 37 25.62 -3.08 2.96
CA TYR A 37 24.54 -4.07 3.11
C TYR A 37 23.85 -3.96 4.48
N GLU A 38 24.59 -3.71 5.54
CA GLU A 38 24.02 -3.54 6.89
C GLU A 38 23.13 -2.29 6.99
N LEU A 39 23.50 -1.19 6.33
CA LEU A 39 22.73 0.05 6.32
C LEU A 39 21.42 -0.07 5.51
N VAL A 40 21.42 -0.79 4.39
CA VAL A 40 20.20 -1.02 3.59
C VAL A 40 19.28 -2.03 4.27
N GLU A 41 19.83 -3.08 4.84
CA GLU A 41 19.09 -4.08 5.60
C GLU A 41 18.54 -3.51 6.92
N SER A 42 19.30 -2.66 7.61
CA SER A 42 18.87 -1.93 8.79
C SER A 42 17.75 -0.91 8.51
N GLN A 43 17.76 -0.26 7.34
CA GLN A 43 16.67 0.65 6.97
C GLN A 43 15.41 -0.12 6.52
N LYS A 44 15.57 -1.22 5.82
CA LYS A 44 14.45 -2.10 5.44
C LYS A 44 13.79 -2.72 6.67
N ASN A 45 14.60 -3.22 7.61
CA ASN A 45 14.10 -3.75 8.87
C ASN A 45 13.49 -2.68 9.77
N ARG A 46 14.01 -1.45 9.81
CA ARG A 46 13.38 -0.35 10.56
C ARG A 46 12.01 0.06 9.99
N LYS A 47 11.80 -0.01 8.66
CA LYS A 47 10.48 0.23 8.07
C LYS A 47 9.50 -0.91 8.36
N LEU A 48 9.96 -2.16 8.32
CA LEU A 48 9.16 -3.34 8.68
C LEU A 48 8.83 -3.36 10.17
N ASP A 49 9.78 -3.00 11.05
CA ASP A 49 9.55 -2.88 12.50
C ASP A 49 8.54 -1.77 12.84
N LYS A 50 8.52 -0.67 12.08
CA LYS A 50 7.48 0.36 12.23
C LYS A 50 6.09 -0.13 11.82
N ILE A 51 6.00 -0.99 10.83
CA ILE A 51 4.72 -1.62 10.42
C ILE A 51 4.26 -2.63 11.48
N LEU A 52 5.18 -3.36 12.10
CA LEU A 52 4.90 -4.27 13.22
C LEU A 52 4.55 -3.55 14.52
N ILE A 53 5.13 -2.36 14.79
CA ILE A 53 4.84 -1.54 15.97
C ILE A 53 3.44 -0.92 15.91
N LEU A 54 2.86 -0.71 14.72
CA LEU A 54 1.46 -0.28 14.58
C LEU A 54 0.44 -1.39 14.89
N SER A 55 0.87 -2.65 14.95
CA SER A 55 0.05 -3.78 15.39
C SER A 55 0.20 -4.12 16.88
N GLN A 56 1.15 -3.49 17.58
CA GLN A 56 1.32 -3.59 19.03
C GLN A 56 1.09 -2.21 19.65
N LEU A 57 -0.18 -1.87 19.89
CA LEU A 57 -0.52 -0.83 20.84
C LEU A 57 0.12 -1.20 22.18
N PRO A 58 0.97 -0.35 22.79
CA PRO A 58 1.42 -0.59 24.14
C PRO A 58 0.20 -0.59 25.04
N SER A 59 0.00 -1.65 25.78
CA SER A 59 -0.94 -1.69 26.90
C SER A 59 -0.64 -0.50 27.80
N PRO A 60 -1.62 0.31 28.20
CA PRO A 60 -1.40 1.43 29.09
C PRO A 60 -1.16 0.86 30.49
N THR A 61 0.07 0.65 30.85
CA THR A 61 0.45 0.32 32.23
C THR A 61 1.36 1.44 32.75
N ALA A 62 0.78 2.63 32.87
CA ALA A 62 1.24 3.61 33.84
C ALA A 62 0.05 3.84 34.80
N PRO A 63 0.23 3.74 36.13
CA PRO A 63 -0.84 4.01 37.06
C PRO A 63 -1.21 5.49 36.96
N ILE A 64 -2.44 5.72 36.51
CA ILE A 64 -3.08 7.03 36.58
C ILE A 64 -3.28 7.30 38.08
N PRO A 65 -2.83 8.43 38.63
CA PRO A 65 -3.15 8.78 40.01
C PRO A 65 -4.68 8.85 40.15
N PRO A 66 -5.24 8.37 41.27
CA PRO A 66 -6.68 8.33 41.47
C PRO A 66 -7.28 9.73 41.40
N ALA A 67 -8.31 9.86 40.58
CA ALA A 67 -9.09 11.07 40.47
C ALA A 67 -9.70 11.43 41.86
N PRO A 68 -9.77 12.71 42.24
CA PRO A 68 -10.41 13.12 43.48
C PRO A 68 -11.87 12.68 43.45
N PRO A 69 -12.44 12.29 44.62
CA PRO A 69 -13.81 11.81 44.69
C PRO A 69 -14.80 12.90 44.24
N PRO A 70 -15.85 12.49 43.50
CA PRO A 70 -16.87 13.43 43.05
C PRO A 70 -17.59 14.04 44.28
N LYS A 71 -17.80 15.36 44.24
CA LYS A 71 -18.59 16.06 45.21
C LYS A 71 -20.01 15.49 45.26
N PRO A 72 -20.62 15.30 46.43
CA PRO A 72 -21.96 14.76 46.53
C PRO A 72 -22.97 15.69 45.86
N ILE A 73 -23.76 15.10 44.97
CA ILE A 73 -24.90 15.75 44.32
C ILE A 73 -25.97 15.94 45.39
N PRO A 74 -26.54 17.14 45.56
CA PRO A 74 -27.62 17.36 46.55
C PRO A 74 -28.84 16.51 46.12
N THR A 75 -29.32 15.71 47.04
CA THR A 75 -30.52 14.89 46.92
C THR A 75 -31.75 15.84 46.82
N PRO A 76 -32.59 15.70 45.79
CA PRO A 76 -33.85 16.43 45.74
C PRO A 76 -34.77 15.97 46.86
N GLN A 77 -35.27 16.93 47.66
CA GLN A 77 -36.34 16.66 48.64
C GLN A 77 -37.63 16.25 47.93
N PRO A 78 -38.34 15.25 48.44
CA PRO A 78 -39.65 14.90 47.89
C PRO A 78 -40.69 15.94 48.29
N SER A 79 -41.36 16.52 47.29
CA SER A 79 -42.58 17.32 47.52
C SER A 79 -43.76 16.40 47.87
N PRO A 80 -44.65 16.80 48.77
CA PRO A 80 -45.80 15.97 49.13
C PRO A 80 -46.81 15.91 48.00
N THR A 81 -47.11 14.70 47.56
CA THR A 81 -48.15 14.39 46.57
C THR A 81 -49.51 14.28 47.28
N PRO A 82 -50.56 14.92 46.78
CA PRO A 82 -51.93 14.64 47.29
C PRO A 82 -52.39 13.28 46.79
N PRO A 83 -53.27 12.58 47.52
CA PRO A 83 -53.76 11.30 47.11
C PRO A 83 -54.82 11.47 46.01
N LEU A 84 -54.51 10.91 44.82
CA LEU A 84 -55.49 10.67 43.77
C LEU A 84 -55.82 9.18 43.79
N GLU A 85 -57.09 8.90 44.01
CA GLU A 85 -57.66 7.58 43.80
C GLU A 85 -57.52 7.23 42.32
N GLU A 86 -56.64 6.28 42.00
CA GLU A 86 -56.55 5.71 40.66
C GLU A 86 -57.47 4.49 40.56
N THR A 87 -58.49 4.62 39.77
CA THR A 87 -59.18 3.53 39.16
C THR A 87 -58.20 2.80 38.20
N PRO A 88 -58.02 1.47 38.28
CA PRO A 88 -57.08 0.80 37.39
C PRO A 88 -57.62 0.84 35.96
N SER A 89 -57.06 1.69 35.13
CA SER A 89 -57.18 1.58 33.67
C SER A 89 -56.39 0.37 33.19
N PRO A 90 -56.95 -0.42 32.28
CA PRO A 90 -56.19 -1.55 31.70
C PRO A 90 -54.94 -1.03 31.04
N PRO A 91 -53.82 -1.77 31.08
CA PRO A 91 -52.55 -1.37 30.46
C PRO A 91 -52.82 -1.09 28.97
N PRO A 92 -52.22 0.00 28.42
CA PRO A 92 -52.29 0.23 26.98
C PRO A 92 -51.71 -1.00 26.28
N GLU A 93 -52.56 -1.62 25.47
CA GLU A 93 -52.10 -2.65 24.53
C GLU A 93 -50.91 -2.06 23.76
N SER A 94 -49.76 -2.67 23.94
CA SER A 94 -48.57 -2.38 23.11
C SER A 94 -49.06 -2.46 21.67
N PRO A 95 -48.69 -1.49 20.81
CA PRO A 95 -49.09 -1.57 19.41
C PRO A 95 -48.62 -2.93 18.88
N GLN A 96 -49.58 -3.79 18.61
CA GLN A 96 -49.37 -5.07 17.99
C GLN A 96 -48.64 -4.75 16.68
N ARG A 97 -47.35 -5.04 16.65
CA ARG A 97 -46.59 -5.09 15.42
C ARG A 97 -47.38 -6.00 14.51
N PRO A 98 -47.78 -5.56 13.30
CA PRO A 98 -48.57 -6.42 12.43
C PRO A 98 -47.84 -7.74 12.30
N GLU A 99 -48.39 -8.81 12.85
CA GLU A 99 -48.00 -10.16 12.51
C GLU A 99 -48.24 -10.27 11.02
N ILE A 100 -47.16 -10.30 10.23
CA ILE A 100 -47.25 -10.61 8.81
C ILE A 100 -47.55 -12.11 8.77
N PRO A 101 -48.83 -12.51 8.57
CA PRO A 101 -49.15 -13.92 8.52
C PRO A 101 -48.75 -14.41 7.15
N GLY A 102 -47.80 -15.30 7.08
CA GLY A 102 -47.58 -16.02 5.86
C GLY A 102 -46.15 -16.56 5.78
N THR A 103 -46.05 -17.84 5.74
CA THR A 103 -44.91 -18.55 5.19
C THR A 103 -45.07 -18.56 3.65
N VAL A 104 -43.98 -18.39 2.94
CA VAL A 104 -43.88 -18.47 1.48
C VAL A 104 -42.94 -19.62 1.13
N THR A 105 -43.38 -20.49 0.20
CA THR A 105 -42.49 -21.53 -0.33
C THR A 105 -41.71 -20.98 -1.51
N ILE A 106 -40.37 -20.93 -1.39
CA ILE A 106 -39.52 -20.40 -2.44
C ILE A 106 -39.02 -21.54 -3.32
N LYS A 107 -39.20 -21.41 -4.62
CA LYS A 107 -38.68 -22.35 -5.62
C LYS A 107 -37.27 -22.01 -6.05
N ARG A 108 -36.95 -20.71 -6.18
CA ARG A 108 -35.62 -20.23 -6.54
C ARG A 108 -35.42 -18.78 -6.14
N PHE A 109 -34.16 -18.40 -5.99
CA PHE A 109 -33.74 -17.01 -5.93
C PHE A 109 -33.21 -16.59 -7.30
N GLU A 110 -33.46 -15.36 -7.69
CA GLU A 110 -32.88 -14.69 -8.87
C GLU A 110 -32.00 -13.56 -8.38
N PHE A 111 -30.72 -13.59 -8.75
CA PHE A 111 -29.74 -12.57 -8.32
C PHE A 111 -29.56 -11.54 -9.42
N GLU A 112 -29.54 -10.27 -9.04
CA GLU A 112 -29.37 -9.15 -9.97
C GLU A 112 -28.29 -8.21 -9.42
N GLY A 113 -27.27 -7.86 -10.23
CA GLY A 113 -26.22 -6.89 -9.89
C GLY A 113 -24.95 -7.49 -9.30
N ASN A 114 -24.83 -8.80 -9.21
CA ASN A 114 -23.63 -9.52 -8.76
C ASN A 114 -22.60 -9.60 -9.90
N THR A 115 -21.37 -9.16 -9.61
CA THR A 115 -20.22 -9.31 -10.50
C THR A 115 -19.05 -10.01 -9.83
N ALA A 116 -18.97 -9.98 -8.50
CA ALA A 116 -17.94 -10.66 -7.72
C ALA A 116 -18.16 -12.16 -7.58
N PHE A 117 -19.44 -12.59 -7.51
CA PHE A 117 -19.83 -13.99 -7.37
C PHE A 117 -20.77 -14.41 -8.48
N SER A 118 -20.70 -15.67 -8.90
CA SER A 118 -21.66 -16.23 -9.84
C SER A 118 -22.97 -16.60 -9.16
N ASP A 119 -24.04 -16.72 -9.95
CA ASP A 119 -25.35 -17.15 -9.45
C ASP A 119 -25.31 -18.52 -8.77
N GLU A 120 -24.42 -19.43 -9.24
CA GLU A 120 -24.22 -20.74 -8.63
C GLU A 120 -23.60 -20.66 -7.25
N GLN A 121 -22.67 -19.70 -7.03
CA GLN A 121 -22.08 -19.47 -5.72
C GLN A 121 -23.09 -18.91 -4.74
N LEU A 122 -23.87 -17.89 -5.14
CA LEU A 122 -24.94 -17.31 -4.33
C LEU A 122 -26.06 -18.31 -4.04
N SER A 123 -26.39 -19.15 -5.02
CA SER A 123 -27.41 -20.22 -4.84
C SER A 123 -27.03 -21.24 -3.78
N LYS A 124 -25.74 -21.53 -3.59
CA LYS A 124 -25.27 -22.42 -2.51
C LYS A 124 -25.55 -21.84 -1.13
N GLU A 125 -25.35 -20.53 -0.94
CA GLU A 125 -25.60 -19.84 0.33
C GLU A 125 -27.08 -19.73 0.67
N THR A 126 -27.96 -19.91 -0.31
CA THR A 126 -29.41 -19.80 -0.14
C THR A 126 -30.16 -21.16 -0.26
N ALA A 127 -29.43 -22.25 -0.50
CA ALA A 127 -30.01 -23.56 -0.78
C ALA A 127 -30.91 -24.09 0.35
N GLU A 128 -30.58 -23.81 1.60
CA GLU A 128 -31.36 -24.24 2.77
C GLU A 128 -32.74 -23.62 2.89
N PHE A 129 -32.96 -22.50 2.17
CA PHE A 129 -34.24 -21.76 2.15
C PHE A 129 -35.16 -22.19 1.01
N LEU A 130 -34.74 -23.11 0.15
CA LEU A 130 -35.51 -23.56 -1.01
C LEU A 130 -36.44 -24.73 -0.68
N ASN A 131 -37.58 -24.78 -1.41
CA ASN A 131 -38.55 -25.88 -1.41
C ASN A 131 -39.17 -26.19 -0.02
N ARG A 132 -39.18 -25.21 0.87
CA ARG A 132 -39.86 -25.27 2.17
C ARG A 132 -40.57 -23.94 2.47
N PRO A 133 -41.62 -23.95 3.32
CA PRO A 133 -42.22 -22.73 3.81
C PRO A 133 -41.17 -21.95 4.66
N ILE A 134 -40.96 -20.70 4.33
CA ILE A 134 -40.10 -19.81 5.12
C ILE A 134 -40.84 -18.55 5.54
N THR A 135 -40.44 -17.98 6.64
CA THR A 135 -40.99 -16.76 7.21
C THR A 135 -40.28 -15.53 6.63
N PHE A 136 -40.83 -14.35 6.87
CA PHE A 136 -40.15 -13.09 6.52
C PHE A 136 -38.81 -12.92 7.25
N ALA A 137 -38.73 -13.41 8.49
CA ALA A 137 -37.47 -13.39 9.23
C ALA A 137 -36.39 -14.25 8.57
N GLU A 138 -36.75 -15.38 7.98
CA GLU A 138 -35.82 -16.23 7.23
C GLU A 138 -35.42 -15.61 5.89
N LEU A 139 -36.30 -14.82 5.25
CA LEU A 139 -35.91 -14.00 4.08
C LEU A 139 -34.82 -12.97 4.43
N LEU A 140 -34.91 -12.34 5.61
CA LEU A 140 -33.84 -11.46 6.09
C LEU A 140 -32.52 -12.21 6.39
N GLN A 141 -32.62 -13.51 6.77
CA GLN A 141 -31.42 -14.35 6.91
C GLN A 141 -30.75 -14.60 5.56
N VAL A 142 -31.49 -14.76 4.48
CA VAL A 142 -30.95 -14.86 3.12
C VAL A 142 -30.14 -13.61 2.76
N GLU A 143 -30.68 -12.41 3.02
CA GLU A 143 -29.94 -11.16 2.81
C GLU A 143 -28.65 -11.13 3.62
N ASN A 144 -28.73 -11.51 4.91
CA ASN A 144 -27.59 -11.53 5.82
C ASN A 144 -26.53 -12.55 5.39
N ASN A 145 -26.93 -13.76 4.96
CA ASN A 145 -26.00 -14.80 4.51
C ASN A 145 -25.19 -14.32 3.31
N ILE A 146 -25.86 -13.76 2.30
CA ILE A 146 -25.21 -13.22 1.11
C ILE A 146 -24.34 -12.02 1.48
N THR A 147 -24.81 -11.09 2.29
CA THR A 147 -24.04 -9.93 2.75
C THR A 147 -22.78 -10.38 3.51
N ASN A 148 -22.91 -11.37 4.40
CA ASN A 148 -21.78 -11.93 5.13
C ASN A 148 -20.76 -12.61 4.20
N LEU A 149 -21.21 -13.28 3.14
CA LEU A 149 -20.31 -13.82 2.11
C LEU A 149 -19.48 -12.69 1.48
N TYR A 150 -20.12 -11.60 1.04
CA TYR A 150 -19.41 -10.44 0.49
C TYR A 150 -18.39 -9.85 1.46
N ILE A 151 -18.79 -9.62 2.72
CA ILE A 151 -17.91 -9.07 3.77
C ILE A 151 -16.73 -10.00 4.05
N LYS A 152 -16.98 -11.32 4.15
CA LYS A 152 -15.95 -12.33 4.39
C LYS A 152 -14.87 -12.34 3.30
N GLU A 153 -15.29 -12.18 2.06
CA GLU A 153 -14.39 -12.15 0.90
C GLU A 153 -13.82 -10.73 0.62
N GLY A 154 -13.96 -9.80 1.59
CA GLY A 154 -13.35 -8.48 1.56
C GLY A 154 -14.16 -7.37 0.89
N TYR A 155 -15.38 -7.64 0.43
CA TYR A 155 -16.25 -6.64 -0.21
C TYR A 155 -17.08 -5.90 0.83
N ILE A 156 -16.44 -5.07 1.63
CA ILE A 156 -16.96 -4.50 2.90
C ILE A 156 -18.12 -3.50 2.75
N ASN A 157 -18.33 -2.93 1.57
CA ASN A 157 -19.41 -2.00 1.27
C ASN A 157 -20.42 -2.58 0.27
N SER A 158 -20.47 -3.91 0.17
CA SER A 158 -21.39 -4.65 -0.71
C SER A 158 -22.32 -5.53 0.13
N GLY A 159 -23.51 -5.79 -0.39
CA GLY A 159 -24.48 -6.63 0.29
C GLY A 159 -25.71 -6.95 -0.58
N ALA A 160 -26.61 -7.73 -0.01
CA ALA A 160 -27.86 -8.11 -0.65
C ALA A 160 -29.05 -7.35 -0.05
N VAL A 161 -30.05 -7.08 -0.89
CA VAL A 161 -31.33 -6.49 -0.49
C VAL A 161 -32.45 -7.24 -1.23
N ILE A 162 -33.47 -7.67 -0.51
CA ILE A 162 -34.68 -8.21 -1.12
C ILE A 162 -35.68 -7.06 -1.23
N PRO A 163 -36.02 -6.58 -2.46
CA PRO A 163 -36.98 -5.50 -2.65
C PRO A 163 -38.35 -5.86 -2.07
N ALA A 164 -38.97 -4.96 -1.31
CA ALA A 164 -40.25 -5.18 -0.67
C ALA A 164 -41.40 -5.29 -1.67
N GLU A 165 -41.25 -4.71 -2.86
CA GLU A 165 -42.30 -4.66 -3.90
C GLU A 165 -42.23 -5.88 -4.82
N GLN A 166 -42.36 -7.10 -4.22
CA GLN A 166 -42.42 -8.34 -4.98
C GLN A 166 -43.76 -9.06 -4.72
N THR A 167 -44.43 -9.48 -5.79
CA THR A 167 -45.62 -10.32 -5.67
C THR A 167 -45.17 -11.77 -5.50
N LEU A 168 -45.27 -12.28 -4.28
CA LEU A 168 -44.88 -13.64 -3.95
C LEU A 168 -46.11 -14.54 -3.97
N SER A 169 -46.14 -15.55 -4.83
CA SER A 169 -47.19 -16.58 -4.84
C SER A 169 -46.94 -17.56 -3.69
N PRO A 170 -47.93 -17.86 -2.83
CA PRO A 170 -47.76 -18.77 -1.69
C PRO A 170 -47.29 -20.18 -2.07
N GLU A 171 -47.65 -20.67 -3.26
CA GLU A 171 -47.39 -22.04 -3.72
C GLU A 171 -46.08 -22.22 -4.50
N GLY A 172 -45.21 -21.21 -4.55
CA GLY A 172 -43.92 -21.32 -5.21
C GLY A 172 -43.42 -20.03 -5.79
N ALA A 173 -42.89 -19.20 -4.92
CA ALA A 173 -42.34 -17.89 -5.27
C ALA A 173 -40.95 -17.99 -5.90
N VAL A 174 -40.70 -17.11 -6.86
CA VAL A 174 -39.37 -16.71 -7.30
C VAL A 174 -39.05 -15.39 -6.60
N VAL A 175 -38.00 -15.37 -5.79
CA VAL A 175 -37.60 -14.18 -5.03
C VAL A 175 -36.39 -13.53 -5.70
N LYS A 176 -36.56 -12.28 -6.08
CA LYS A 176 -35.43 -11.47 -6.59
C LYS A 176 -34.62 -10.91 -5.44
N VAL A 177 -33.33 -11.13 -5.51
CA VAL A 177 -32.33 -10.60 -4.59
C VAL A 177 -31.48 -9.64 -5.36
N ARG A 178 -31.53 -8.37 -5.00
CA ARG A 178 -30.66 -7.35 -5.58
C ARG A 178 -29.37 -7.29 -4.80
N ILE A 179 -28.27 -7.52 -5.51
CA ILE A 179 -26.93 -7.33 -4.96
C ILE A 179 -26.51 -5.89 -5.21
N VAL A 180 -26.13 -5.21 -4.16
CA VAL A 180 -25.59 -3.86 -4.20
C VAL A 180 -24.08 -3.97 -3.97
N GLU A 181 -23.33 -3.97 -5.06
CA GLU A 181 -21.87 -3.96 -4.99
C GLU A 181 -21.39 -2.53 -4.83
N GLY A 182 -20.64 -2.29 -3.76
CA GLY A 182 -20.16 -0.96 -3.42
C GLY A 182 -18.87 -0.58 -4.15
N GLY A 183 -18.69 0.72 -4.37
CA GLY A 183 -17.50 1.29 -5.01
C GLY A 183 -16.96 2.49 -4.25
N VAL A 184 -15.88 3.08 -4.78
CA VAL A 184 -15.34 4.36 -4.32
C VAL A 184 -15.79 5.46 -5.25
N GLU A 185 -16.46 6.48 -4.71
CA GLU A 185 -16.95 7.64 -5.45
C GLU A 185 -15.81 8.62 -5.78
N ASP A 186 -14.98 8.91 -4.79
CA ASP A 186 -13.82 9.78 -4.93
C ASP A 186 -12.69 9.39 -3.97
N ILE A 187 -11.46 9.70 -4.39
CA ILE A 187 -10.25 9.54 -3.59
C ILE A 187 -9.70 10.92 -3.30
N ARG A 188 -9.86 11.37 -2.06
CA ARG A 188 -9.38 12.68 -1.61
C ARG A 188 -8.02 12.53 -0.96
N VAL A 189 -6.99 13.09 -1.59
CA VAL A 189 -5.61 13.08 -1.09
C VAL A 189 -5.27 14.40 -0.44
N THR A 190 -4.74 14.36 0.78
CA THR A 190 -4.35 15.53 1.58
C THR A 190 -2.95 15.34 2.17
N GLY A 191 -2.33 16.44 2.62
CA GLY A 191 -1.02 16.40 3.29
C GLY A 191 0.19 16.43 2.37
N THR A 192 -0.01 16.37 1.06
CA THR A 192 1.06 16.57 0.08
C THR A 192 1.46 18.05 0.00
N ARG A 193 2.75 18.32 -0.21
CA ARG A 193 3.33 19.67 -0.35
C ARG A 193 3.97 19.86 -1.72
N ARG A 194 4.93 19.01 -2.07
CA ARG A 194 5.65 18.99 -3.35
C ARG A 194 5.15 17.89 -4.29
N LEU A 195 4.80 16.74 -3.71
CA LEU A 195 4.24 15.62 -4.47
C LEU A 195 2.81 15.97 -4.89
N LYS A 196 2.52 15.86 -6.18
CA LYS A 196 1.16 16.11 -6.69
C LYS A 196 0.17 15.08 -6.16
N PRO A 197 -1.01 15.47 -5.66
CA PRO A 197 -2.03 14.51 -5.16
C PRO A 197 -2.41 13.43 -6.18
N GLY A 198 -2.35 13.75 -7.47
CA GLY A 198 -2.60 12.83 -8.58
C GLY A 198 -1.65 11.63 -8.63
N TYR A 199 -0.43 11.77 -8.12
CA TYR A 199 0.54 10.68 -8.02
C TYR A 199 0.02 9.56 -7.10
N VAL A 200 -0.45 9.92 -5.92
CA VAL A 200 -1.01 8.98 -4.94
C VAL A 200 -2.38 8.48 -5.40
N ARG A 201 -3.24 9.40 -5.83
CA ARG A 201 -4.61 9.10 -6.27
C ARG A 201 -4.65 8.07 -7.39
N SER A 202 -3.81 8.21 -8.42
CA SER A 202 -3.80 7.32 -9.58
C SER A 202 -3.35 5.89 -9.23
N ARG A 203 -2.45 5.74 -8.25
CA ARG A 203 -1.99 4.43 -7.79
C ARG A 203 -3.04 3.71 -6.96
N ILE A 204 -3.71 4.42 -6.07
CA ILE A 204 -4.82 3.87 -5.27
C ILE A 204 -6.01 3.52 -6.19
N ALA A 205 -6.27 4.32 -7.21
CA ALA A 205 -7.37 4.07 -8.16
C ALA A 205 -7.26 2.71 -8.87
N LEU A 206 -6.07 2.13 -9.00
CA LEU A 206 -5.89 0.77 -9.54
C LEU A 206 -6.53 -0.31 -8.66
N ALA A 207 -6.68 -0.06 -7.35
CA ALA A 207 -7.23 -0.99 -6.38
C ALA A 207 -8.67 -0.67 -5.96
N THR A 208 -9.28 0.40 -6.51
CA THR A 208 -10.64 0.84 -6.15
C THR A 208 -11.67 0.51 -7.22
N SER A 209 -11.45 -0.56 -7.99
CA SER A 209 -12.46 -1.08 -8.93
C SER A 209 -13.73 -1.50 -8.18
N LYS A 210 -14.88 -1.39 -8.85
CA LYS A 210 -16.18 -1.86 -8.33
C LYS A 210 -16.35 -3.35 -8.66
N PRO A 211 -16.73 -4.19 -7.67
CA PRO A 211 -16.88 -3.88 -6.26
C PRO A 211 -15.55 -3.64 -5.54
N LEU A 212 -15.58 -2.76 -4.53
CA LEU A 212 -14.39 -2.44 -3.73
C LEU A 212 -13.99 -3.65 -2.88
N ASN A 213 -12.74 -4.08 -3.03
CA ASN A 213 -12.14 -5.13 -2.21
C ASN A 213 -11.12 -4.55 -1.24
N ARG A 214 -11.30 -4.84 0.05
CA ARG A 214 -10.46 -4.33 1.14
C ARG A 214 -9.00 -4.75 1.02
N GLU A 215 -8.76 -6.02 0.66
CA GLU A 215 -7.42 -6.59 0.57
C GLU A 215 -6.60 -5.89 -0.53
N LYS A 216 -7.21 -5.67 -1.71
CA LYS A 216 -6.59 -4.92 -2.82
C LYS A 216 -6.28 -3.47 -2.43
N LEU A 217 -7.20 -2.82 -1.71
CA LEU A 217 -6.97 -1.45 -1.23
C LEU A 217 -5.82 -1.40 -0.23
N LEU A 218 -5.78 -2.33 0.73
CA LEU A 218 -4.68 -2.41 1.70
C LEU A 218 -3.33 -2.69 1.02
N GLU A 219 -3.30 -3.56 0.02
CA GLU A 219 -2.10 -3.84 -0.77
C GLU A 219 -1.58 -2.58 -1.48
N ALA A 220 -2.47 -1.82 -2.11
CA ALA A 220 -2.11 -0.56 -2.78
C ALA A 220 -1.57 0.50 -1.78
N LEU A 221 -2.16 0.59 -0.59
CA LEU A 221 -1.69 1.48 0.46
C LEU A 221 -0.32 1.03 1.02
N GLN A 222 -0.08 -0.27 1.16
CA GLN A 222 1.21 -0.82 1.56
C GLN A 222 2.29 -0.55 0.51
N LEU A 223 1.99 -0.70 -0.78
CA LEU A 223 2.91 -0.33 -1.86
C LEU A 223 3.30 1.15 -1.80
N LEU A 224 2.33 2.03 -1.56
CA LEU A 224 2.60 3.46 -1.38
C LEU A 224 3.39 3.75 -0.09
N GLN A 225 3.18 2.99 0.98
CA GLN A 225 3.99 3.13 2.21
C GLN A 225 5.46 2.75 2.00
N LEU A 226 5.76 1.88 1.01
CA LEU A 226 7.11 1.51 0.61
C LEU A 226 7.76 2.54 -0.33
N ASP A 227 6.98 3.48 -0.86
CA ASP A 227 7.50 4.54 -1.74
C ASP A 227 8.46 5.47 -0.96
N PRO A 228 9.69 5.71 -1.46
CA PRO A 228 10.66 6.55 -0.77
C PRO A 228 10.23 8.01 -0.61
N LEU A 229 9.23 8.48 -1.38
CA LEU A 229 8.68 9.83 -1.27
C LEU A 229 7.64 9.97 -0.15
N ILE A 230 7.21 8.86 0.46
CA ILE A 230 6.16 8.81 1.45
C ILE A 230 6.71 8.34 2.79
N ALA A 231 6.76 9.25 3.77
CA ALA A 231 7.16 8.93 5.13
C ALA A 231 6.05 8.18 5.88
N ASN A 232 4.80 8.59 5.66
CA ASN A 232 3.63 7.91 6.23
C ASN A 232 2.39 8.12 5.36
N ILE A 233 1.49 7.13 5.37
CA ILE A 233 0.20 7.19 4.70
C ILE A 233 -0.87 6.63 5.64
N SER A 234 -2.01 7.29 5.71
CA SER A 234 -3.21 6.80 6.38
C SER A 234 -4.41 6.98 5.47
N ALA A 235 -5.36 6.06 5.54
CA ALA A 235 -6.57 6.11 4.74
C ALA A 235 -7.79 5.79 5.59
N GLU A 236 -8.87 6.51 5.32
CA GLU A 236 -10.17 6.34 5.97
C GLU A 236 -11.26 6.23 4.91
N LEU A 237 -12.11 5.23 5.04
CA LEU A 237 -13.25 5.01 4.18
C LEU A 237 -14.51 5.52 4.88
N SER A 238 -15.13 6.52 4.32
CA SER A 238 -16.37 7.13 4.83
C SER A 238 -17.52 6.94 3.84
N THR A 239 -18.75 7.20 4.31
CA THR A 239 -19.95 7.12 3.47
C THR A 239 -19.90 8.19 2.37
N GLY A 240 -20.16 7.79 1.13
CA GLY A 240 -20.28 8.69 -0.01
C GLY A 240 -21.64 9.34 -0.14
N SER A 241 -21.91 9.95 -1.29
CA SER A 241 -23.17 10.62 -1.58
C SER A 241 -24.35 9.64 -1.78
N ARG A 242 -24.06 8.38 -2.06
CA ARG A 242 -25.02 7.30 -2.26
C ARG A 242 -24.67 6.09 -1.38
N PRO A 243 -25.68 5.27 -1.02
CA PRO A 243 -25.45 4.11 -0.14
C PRO A 243 -24.46 3.06 -0.68
N ASP A 244 -24.35 2.95 -2.02
CA ASP A 244 -23.43 2.04 -2.70
C ASP A 244 -22.06 2.67 -3.01
N GLN A 245 -21.79 3.86 -2.50
CA GLN A 245 -20.55 4.60 -2.76
C GLN A 245 -19.88 5.00 -1.46
N SER A 246 -18.57 4.97 -1.47
CA SER A 246 -17.74 5.41 -0.35
C SER A 246 -16.78 6.50 -0.80
N LEU A 247 -16.44 7.41 0.10
CA LEU A 247 -15.38 8.40 -0.07
C LEU A 247 -14.13 7.89 0.61
N LEU A 248 -13.03 7.81 -0.11
CA LEU A 248 -11.72 7.42 0.43
C LEU A 248 -10.89 8.68 0.72
N GLU A 249 -10.69 8.99 1.99
CA GLU A 249 -9.80 10.07 2.42
C GLU A 249 -8.41 9.51 2.72
N VAL A 250 -7.40 10.04 2.03
CA VAL A 250 -6.01 9.60 2.15
C VAL A 250 -5.17 10.76 2.61
N ARG A 251 -4.50 10.60 3.74
CA ARG A 251 -3.55 11.58 4.28
C ARG A 251 -2.14 11.05 4.08
N VAL A 252 -1.30 11.87 3.46
CA VAL A 252 0.10 11.58 3.17
C VAL A 252 1.00 12.50 3.96
N VAL A 253 2.09 11.96 4.48
CA VAL A 253 3.23 12.71 4.99
C VAL A 253 4.39 12.44 4.05
N GLU A 254 4.87 13.49 3.38
CA GLU A 254 6.00 13.36 2.44
C GLU A 254 7.31 13.11 3.20
N ALA A 255 8.16 12.27 2.62
CA ALA A 255 9.54 12.11 3.03
C ALA A 255 10.43 13.20 2.42
N ASP A 256 11.60 13.43 3.01
CA ASP A 256 12.61 14.29 2.41
C ASP A 256 13.18 13.59 1.17
N SER A 257 13.11 14.26 0.03
CA SER A 257 13.51 13.74 -1.28
C SER A 257 14.85 14.27 -1.76
N PHE A 258 15.35 15.37 -1.16
CA PHE A 258 16.63 15.98 -1.53
C PHE A 258 17.77 15.43 -0.66
N ARG A 259 18.85 15.05 -1.31
CA ARG A 259 20.07 14.56 -0.65
C ARG A 259 21.30 15.13 -1.33
N VAL A 260 22.29 15.49 -0.52
CA VAL A 260 23.65 15.85 -0.94
C VAL A 260 24.62 15.03 -0.14
N ASP A 261 25.51 14.32 -0.81
CA ASP A 261 26.59 13.56 -0.19
C ASP A 261 27.91 14.11 -0.70
N ILE A 262 28.86 14.33 0.22
CA ILE A 262 30.24 14.74 -0.07
C ILE A 262 31.14 13.67 0.50
N PHE A 263 32.04 13.15 -0.30
CA PHE A 263 32.91 12.07 0.10
C PHE A 263 34.37 12.31 -0.31
N ALA A 264 35.26 11.67 0.39
CA ALA A 264 36.70 11.55 0.05
C ALA A 264 37.19 10.19 0.53
N ASP A 265 37.80 9.44 -0.35
CA ASP A 265 38.30 8.09 -0.09
C ASP A 265 39.60 7.80 -0.88
N ASN A 266 40.19 6.63 -0.65
CA ASN A 266 41.35 6.15 -1.37
C ASN A 266 41.08 4.92 -2.23
N ALA A 267 39.82 4.74 -2.69
CA ALA A 267 39.38 3.61 -3.48
C ALA A 267 39.52 3.83 -5.01
N GLY A 268 40.27 4.84 -5.42
CA GLY A 268 40.58 5.11 -6.82
C GLY A 268 41.60 4.12 -7.39
N ASP A 269 41.59 3.98 -8.72
CA ASP A 269 42.57 3.18 -9.46
C ASP A 269 43.97 3.88 -9.37
N PRO A 270 45.08 3.15 -9.03
CA PRO A 270 46.42 3.73 -8.99
C PRO A 270 46.81 4.44 -10.27
N SER A 271 46.37 3.96 -11.43
CA SER A 271 46.72 4.55 -12.73
C SER A 271 46.26 5.99 -12.90
N VAL A 272 45.16 6.37 -12.23
CA VAL A 272 44.54 7.70 -12.29
C VAL A 272 44.52 8.40 -10.91
N GLY A 273 45.21 7.83 -9.93
CA GLY A 273 45.29 8.35 -8.57
C GLY A 273 44.26 7.71 -7.64
N THR A 274 44.78 7.13 -6.53
CA THR A 274 43.98 6.39 -5.57
C THR A 274 43.05 7.27 -4.73
N PHE A 275 43.45 8.51 -4.45
CA PHE A 275 42.63 9.44 -3.67
C PHE A 275 41.51 10.04 -4.55
N ARG A 276 40.27 9.79 -4.16
CA ARG A 276 39.08 10.34 -4.82
C ARG A 276 38.37 11.31 -3.88
N ARG A 277 37.75 12.31 -4.46
CA ARG A 277 36.83 13.23 -3.80
C ARG A 277 35.64 13.47 -4.72
N GLY A 278 34.44 13.57 -4.16
CA GLY A 278 33.27 13.75 -4.97
C GLY A 278 32.13 14.38 -4.22
N VAL A 279 31.15 14.75 -5.01
CA VAL A 279 29.83 15.24 -4.56
C VAL A 279 28.76 14.54 -5.37
N SER A 280 27.76 14.03 -4.68
CA SER A 280 26.52 13.55 -5.31
C SER A 280 25.33 14.36 -4.82
N LEU A 281 24.38 14.57 -5.72
CA LEU A 281 23.18 15.33 -5.49
C LEU A 281 22.01 14.58 -6.08
N SER A 282 20.96 14.34 -5.29
CA SER A 282 19.77 13.67 -5.76
C SER A 282 18.50 14.34 -5.26
N GLU A 283 17.49 14.40 -6.13
CA GLU A 283 16.17 14.90 -5.81
C GLU A 283 15.12 13.89 -6.35
N GLY A 284 14.36 13.30 -5.44
CA GLY A 284 13.39 12.25 -5.76
C GLY A 284 12.04 12.74 -6.27
N ASN A 285 11.79 14.06 -6.29
CA ASN A 285 10.50 14.63 -6.68
C ASN A 285 10.68 16.07 -7.22
N LEU A 286 11.47 16.22 -8.29
CA LEU A 286 11.87 17.52 -8.83
C LEU A 286 10.68 18.32 -9.33
N LEU A 287 9.78 17.68 -10.11
CA LEU A 287 8.62 18.32 -10.74
C LEU A 287 7.28 17.99 -10.06
N GLY A 288 7.31 17.17 -9.01
CA GLY A 288 6.13 16.80 -8.25
C GLY A 288 5.39 15.53 -8.75
N PHE A 289 5.94 14.82 -9.71
CA PHE A 289 5.34 13.61 -10.28
C PHE A 289 5.96 12.30 -9.73
N GLY A 290 6.88 12.42 -8.78
CA GLY A 290 7.70 11.29 -8.35
C GLY A 290 8.87 11.02 -9.31
N ASP A 291 9.27 12.05 -10.04
CA ASP A 291 10.41 12.06 -10.94
C ASP A 291 11.71 12.21 -10.15
N ARG A 292 12.79 11.61 -10.65
CA ARG A 292 14.08 11.60 -9.95
C ARG A 292 15.15 12.22 -10.79
N PHE A 293 15.87 13.16 -10.20
CA PHE A 293 17.09 13.75 -10.74
C PHE A 293 18.29 13.29 -9.90
N SER A 294 19.42 13.01 -10.56
CA SER A 294 20.70 12.73 -9.93
C SER A 294 21.81 13.42 -10.68
N PHE A 295 22.82 13.85 -9.91
CA PHE A 295 24.09 14.39 -10.40
C PHE A 295 25.20 13.85 -9.52
N GLU A 296 26.29 13.44 -10.14
CA GLU A 296 27.51 13.03 -9.44
C GLU A 296 28.73 13.63 -10.11
N PHE A 297 29.69 14.09 -9.32
CA PHE A 297 30.99 14.52 -9.77
C PHE A 297 32.06 13.85 -8.92
N ILE A 298 33.01 13.18 -9.57
CA ILE A 298 34.16 12.53 -8.92
C ILE A 298 35.43 13.05 -9.55
N ASN A 299 36.37 13.40 -8.70
CA ASN A 299 37.72 13.85 -9.12
C ASN A 299 38.79 13.02 -8.41
N SER A 300 39.81 12.62 -9.14
CA SER A 300 41.08 12.13 -8.61
C SER A 300 42.26 12.93 -9.20
N GLU A 301 43.48 12.50 -8.96
CA GLU A 301 44.68 13.16 -9.51
C GLU A 301 44.68 13.16 -11.05
N GLY A 302 44.32 12.02 -11.65
CA GLY A 302 44.29 11.84 -13.10
C GLY A 302 42.89 11.63 -13.67
N SER A 303 41.81 11.84 -12.92
CA SER A 303 40.47 11.63 -13.46
C SER A 303 39.46 12.68 -13.01
N ASN A 304 38.62 13.06 -13.94
CA ASN A 304 37.42 13.88 -13.73
C ASN A 304 36.22 13.18 -14.37
N ALA A 305 35.26 12.79 -13.56
CA ALA A 305 34.02 12.15 -14.01
C ALA A 305 32.82 12.95 -13.53
N PHE A 306 31.83 13.12 -14.39
CA PHE A 306 30.51 13.60 -13.99
C PHE A 306 29.42 12.77 -14.65
N ASP A 307 28.35 12.57 -13.92
CA ASP A 307 27.16 11.81 -14.33
C ASP A 307 25.91 12.59 -14.00
N VAL A 308 24.95 12.54 -14.92
CA VAL A 308 23.62 13.17 -14.79
C VAL A 308 22.57 12.13 -15.16
N GLY A 309 21.59 11.96 -14.29
CA GLY A 309 20.45 11.06 -14.52
C GLY A 309 19.13 11.74 -14.28
N TYR A 310 18.12 11.35 -15.05
CA TYR A 310 16.75 11.77 -14.85
C TYR A 310 15.80 10.61 -15.17
N THR A 311 14.91 10.31 -14.20
CA THR A 311 13.90 9.25 -14.35
C THR A 311 12.51 9.83 -14.13
N PHE A 312 11.60 9.50 -15.02
CA PHE A 312 10.22 9.98 -14.99
C PHE A 312 9.22 8.80 -14.96
N PRO A 313 8.23 8.80 -14.04
CA PRO A 313 7.18 7.79 -14.02
C PRO A 313 6.19 8.03 -15.17
N ILE A 314 5.92 6.99 -15.96
CA ILE A 314 5.06 7.08 -17.15
C ILE A 314 3.64 6.56 -16.93
N ASN A 315 3.41 5.82 -15.82
CA ASN A 315 2.08 5.30 -15.50
C ASN A 315 1.93 4.99 -13.99
N PRO A 316 0.68 4.79 -13.52
CA PRO A 316 0.42 4.49 -12.10
C PRO A 316 0.93 3.13 -11.61
N ARG A 317 1.32 2.22 -12.52
CA ARG A 317 1.92 0.91 -12.19
C ARG A 317 3.44 0.99 -12.00
N ASN A 318 3.96 2.16 -11.68
CA ASN A 318 5.39 2.42 -11.48
C ASN A 318 6.27 2.10 -12.70
N GLY A 319 5.69 2.17 -13.92
CA GLY A 319 6.48 2.21 -15.13
C GLY A 319 7.28 3.51 -15.20
N THR A 320 8.57 3.42 -15.58
CA THR A 320 9.46 4.57 -15.65
C THR A 320 10.25 4.59 -16.94
N ILE A 321 10.58 5.80 -17.40
CA ILE A 321 11.59 6.04 -18.43
C ILE A 321 12.73 6.82 -17.80
N GLY A 322 13.96 6.36 -18.01
CA GLY A 322 15.17 6.99 -17.49
C GLY A 322 16.11 7.38 -18.61
N PHE A 323 16.79 8.50 -18.41
CA PHE A 323 17.89 8.96 -19.22
C PHE A 323 19.09 9.23 -18.32
N ALA A 324 20.27 8.78 -18.74
CA ALA A 324 21.51 9.11 -18.08
C ALA A 324 22.60 9.45 -19.10
N THR A 325 23.51 10.34 -18.72
CA THR A 325 24.69 10.71 -19.51
C THR A 325 25.83 11.05 -18.59
N GLY A 326 27.02 10.74 -19.00
CA GLY A 326 28.21 11.07 -18.27
C GLY A 326 29.44 11.27 -19.17
N ARG A 327 30.44 11.89 -18.60
CA ARG A 327 31.77 12.04 -19.17
C ARG A 327 32.82 11.73 -18.14
N THR A 328 33.81 10.94 -18.56
CA THR A 328 35.02 10.72 -17.75
C THR A 328 36.26 11.09 -18.60
N ALA A 329 37.00 12.08 -18.13
CA ALA A 329 38.31 12.41 -18.68
C ALA A 329 39.38 11.81 -17.77
N VAL A 330 40.31 11.08 -18.37
CA VAL A 330 41.38 10.40 -17.63
C VAL A 330 42.78 10.77 -18.20
N GLY A 331 43.77 10.84 -17.32
CA GLY A 331 45.18 10.89 -17.64
C GLY A 331 45.95 9.99 -16.69
N VAL A 332 46.80 9.14 -17.23
CA VAL A 332 47.61 8.20 -16.43
C VAL A 332 48.68 8.94 -15.66
N VAL A 333 48.67 8.78 -14.34
CA VAL A 333 49.61 9.42 -13.38
C VAL A 333 50.57 8.43 -12.75
N GLU A 334 50.40 7.13 -12.99
CA GLU A 334 51.22 6.07 -12.38
C GLU A 334 52.56 5.89 -13.13
N PRO A 335 53.73 5.96 -12.46
CA PRO A 335 55.03 5.62 -13.05
C PRO A 335 55.12 4.14 -13.48
N PRO A 336 55.81 3.84 -14.61
CA PRO A 336 56.57 4.74 -15.50
C PRO A 336 55.71 5.35 -16.63
N PHE A 337 54.40 5.08 -16.66
CA PHE A 337 53.49 5.45 -17.73
C PHE A 337 53.09 6.93 -17.75
N ASP A 338 53.29 7.61 -16.61
CA ASP A 338 53.08 9.06 -16.44
C ASP A 338 53.92 9.90 -17.44
N ARG A 339 55.03 9.31 -17.97
CA ARG A 339 55.94 10.00 -18.88
C ARG A 339 55.50 10.01 -20.35
N ILE A 340 54.51 9.24 -20.71
CA ILE A 340 54.10 9.08 -22.12
C ILE A 340 52.74 9.68 -22.39
N ASP A 341 52.20 10.47 -21.44
CA ASP A 341 51.00 11.33 -21.52
C ASP A 341 49.79 10.59 -22.08
N ILE A 342 49.49 9.43 -21.48
CA ILE A 342 48.31 8.63 -21.86
C ILE A 342 47.08 9.32 -21.32
N THR A 343 46.20 9.79 -22.23
CA THR A 343 44.94 10.44 -21.88
C THR A 343 43.76 9.78 -22.64
N GLY A 344 42.57 9.91 -22.06
CA GLY A 344 41.35 9.41 -22.67
C GLY A 344 40.11 10.21 -22.25
N ASP A 345 39.16 10.31 -23.17
CA ASP A 345 37.85 10.88 -22.90
C ASP A 345 36.78 9.82 -23.21
N TYR A 346 35.90 9.59 -22.27
CA TYR A 346 34.80 8.66 -22.40
C TYR A 346 33.46 9.40 -22.19
N TYR A 347 32.51 9.14 -23.07
CA TYR A 347 31.14 9.66 -22.98
C TYR A 347 30.17 8.49 -23.11
N TYR A 348 29.07 8.55 -22.36
CA TYR A 348 28.00 7.60 -22.54
C TYR A 348 26.63 8.31 -22.52
N PHE A 349 25.68 7.66 -23.17
CA PHE A 349 24.27 7.98 -23.12
C PHE A 349 23.49 6.70 -22.88
N ASP A 350 22.64 6.70 -21.89
CA ASP A 350 21.78 5.57 -21.53
C ASP A 350 20.32 6.00 -21.60
N LEU A 351 19.49 5.15 -22.17
CA LEU A 351 18.04 5.29 -22.19
C LEU A 351 17.47 3.97 -21.71
N ASN A 352 16.77 3.98 -20.59
CA ASN A 352 16.15 2.82 -20.02
C ASN A 352 14.64 2.97 -19.90
N LEU A 353 13.93 1.86 -20.05
CA LEU A 353 12.50 1.72 -19.82
C LEU A 353 12.32 0.57 -18.84
N ARG A 354 11.63 0.84 -17.75
CA ARG A 354 11.28 -0.17 -16.77
C ARG A 354 9.76 -0.20 -16.59
N GLN A 355 9.17 -1.41 -16.66
CA GLN A 355 7.76 -1.62 -16.43
C GLN A 355 7.53 -2.81 -15.51
N PRO A 356 7.08 -2.59 -14.26
CA PRO A 356 6.61 -3.66 -13.42
C PRO A 356 5.40 -4.35 -14.05
N ILE A 357 5.48 -5.69 -14.16
CA ILE A 357 4.39 -6.55 -14.64
C ILE A 357 3.62 -7.10 -13.44
N ILE A 358 4.37 -7.55 -12.42
CA ILE A 358 3.83 -7.97 -11.13
C ILE A 358 4.47 -7.07 -10.08
N GLN A 359 3.65 -6.46 -9.27
CA GLN A 359 4.13 -5.65 -8.15
C GLN A 359 3.14 -5.76 -6.99
N ASN A 360 3.63 -6.30 -5.88
CA ASN A 360 2.95 -6.33 -4.60
C ASN A 360 3.97 -6.06 -3.47
N PRO A 361 3.59 -5.88 -2.21
CA PRO A 361 4.52 -5.53 -1.15
C PRO A 361 5.68 -6.51 -0.90
N SER A 362 5.56 -7.76 -1.36
CA SER A 362 6.55 -8.82 -1.16
C SER A 362 7.31 -9.23 -2.42
N GLN A 363 6.81 -8.89 -3.60
CA GLN A 363 7.35 -9.37 -4.88
C GLN A 363 7.27 -8.30 -5.95
N GLU A 364 8.28 -8.25 -6.79
CA GLU A 364 8.27 -7.45 -8.00
C GLU A 364 8.91 -8.24 -9.16
N LEU A 365 8.23 -8.20 -10.30
CA LEU A 365 8.77 -8.64 -11.60
C LEU A 365 8.60 -7.49 -12.58
N ALA A 366 9.71 -6.99 -13.13
CA ALA A 366 9.72 -5.89 -14.10
C ALA A 366 10.49 -6.30 -15.38
N LEU A 367 10.10 -5.67 -16.49
CA LEU A 367 10.86 -5.65 -17.75
C LEU A 367 11.81 -4.48 -17.74
#